data_8e99462f3482b840b67e35c2e7c71404
#
_entry.id   8e99462f3482b840b67e35c2e7c71404
#
_cell.length_a   1.000
_cell.length_b   1.000
_cell.length_c   1.000
_cell.angle_alpha   90.00
_cell.angle_beta   90.00
_cell.angle_gamma   90.00
#
_symmetry.space_group_name_H-M   'P 1'
#
loop_
_entity.id
_entity.type
_entity.pdbx_description
1 polymer ?
#
loop_
_entity_poly.entity_id
_entity_poly.type
_entity_poly.pdbx_seq_one_letter_code
_entity_poly.pdbx_strand_id
1 'polypeptide(L)'
;MPAQTVDSFVKQKVPPELKPIVEAVRGLMREWAPKADEKISYGMLVWSGNLIFAWIIPTTKHITFGFMQGAYFEDKYGLLKGTGKHARHVKLKQLEDVNKTTLRYYVRQALAHDKKRTASTPSE
;
A
#
# COMPACT_ATOMS: atom_id res chain seq x y z
N MET A 1 -11.58 16.85 17.56
CA MET A 1 -11.63 15.42 17.22
C MET A 1 -10.26 14.90 16.90
N PRO A 2 -9.85 13.86 17.57
CA PRO A 2 -8.56 13.27 17.22
C PRO A 2 -8.65 12.63 15.81
N ALA A 3 -7.53 12.65 15.13
CA ALA A 3 -7.44 11.97 13.84
C ALA A 3 -7.61 10.47 14.05
N GLN A 4 -8.13 9.79 13.04
CA GLN A 4 -8.26 8.35 13.09
C GLN A 4 -6.87 7.73 13.10
N THR A 5 -6.63 6.81 14.02
CA THR A 5 -5.36 6.07 14.06
C THR A 5 -5.44 4.87 13.12
N VAL A 6 -4.27 4.35 12.75
CA VAL A 6 -4.22 3.14 11.93
C VAL A 6 -4.85 1.96 12.67
N ASP A 7 -4.57 1.82 13.96
CA ASP A 7 -5.15 0.73 14.74
C ASP A 7 -6.67 0.83 14.80
N SER A 8 -7.19 2.03 15.01
CA SER A 8 -8.63 2.26 14.99
C SER A 8 -9.25 1.94 13.64
N PHE A 9 -8.59 2.35 12.56
CA PHE A 9 -9.04 2.06 11.21
C PHE A 9 -9.13 0.54 10.98
N VAL A 10 -8.08 -0.19 11.33
CA VAL A 10 -8.06 -1.64 11.17
C VAL A 10 -9.19 -2.28 11.96
N LYS A 11 -9.37 -1.84 13.21
CA LYS A 11 -10.41 -2.40 14.07
C LYS A 11 -11.82 -2.17 13.52
N GLN A 12 -12.06 -0.99 12.96
CA GLN A 12 -13.41 -0.59 12.56
C GLN A 12 -13.75 -0.88 11.10
N LYS A 13 -12.76 -0.80 10.20
CA LYS A 13 -13.03 -0.85 8.76
C LYS A 13 -12.64 -2.16 8.11
N VAL A 14 -11.78 -2.96 8.73
CA VAL A 14 -11.31 -4.20 8.13
C VAL A 14 -12.16 -5.36 8.66
N PRO A 15 -12.77 -6.16 7.77
CA PRO A 15 -13.50 -7.34 8.23
C PRO A 15 -12.59 -8.26 9.05
N PRO A 16 -13.13 -8.89 10.11
CA PRO A 16 -12.30 -9.71 11.00
C PRO A 16 -11.46 -10.77 10.29
N GLU A 17 -12.02 -11.41 9.28
CA GLU A 17 -11.30 -12.46 8.55
C GLU A 17 -10.17 -11.92 7.68
N LEU A 18 -10.18 -10.63 7.38
CA LEU A 18 -9.14 -9.99 6.57
C LEU A 18 -8.08 -9.26 7.40
N LYS A 19 -8.30 -9.15 8.70
CA LYS A 19 -7.32 -8.47 9.59
C LYS A 19 -5.93 -9.11 9.55
N PRO A 20 -5.80 -10.44 9.54
CA PRO A 20 -4.46 -11.04 9.44
C PRO A 20 -3.70 -10.60 8.19
N ILE A 21 -4.41 -10.40 7.07
CA ILE A 21 -3.79 -9.93 5.83
C ILE A 21 -3.22 -8.52 6.03
N VAL A 22 -4.02 -7.62 6.60
CA VAL A 22 -3.59 -6.24 6.83
C VAL A 22 -2.40 -6.21 7.79
N GLU A 23 -2.47 -6.98 8.87
CA GLU A 23 -1.37 -6.99 9.84
C GLU A 23 -0.09 -7.57 9.25
N ALA A 24 -0.22 -8.59 8.39
CA ALA A 24 0.95 -9.15 7.71
C ALA A 24 1.61 -8.11 6.80
N VAL A 25 0.80 -7.38 6.02
CA VAL A 25 1.33 -6.33 5.15
C VAL A 25 1.97 -5.22 5.97
N ARG A 26 1.34 -4.79 7.06
CA ARG A 26 1.91 -3.77 7.93
C ARG A 26 3.27 -4.18 8.48
N GLY A 27 3.38 -5.44 8.90
CA GLY A 27 4.64 -5.96 9.40
C GLY A 27 5.73 -5.94 8.36
N LEU A 28 5.41 -6.36 7.13
CA LEU A 28 6.37 -6.34 6.03
C LEU A 28 6.76 -4.91 5.65
N MET A 29 5.81 -3.98 5.67
CA MET A 29 6.12 -2.59 5.35
C MET A 29 7.04 -1.96 6.40
N ARG A 30 6.89 -2.32 7.68
CA ARG A 30 7.83 -1.86 8.72
C ARG A 30 9.23 -2.39 8.46
N GLU A 31 9.34 -3.60 7.93
CA GLU A 31 10.63 -4.20 7.61
C GLU A 31 11.26 -3.59 6.36
N TRP A 32 10.45 -3.42 5.30
CA TRP A 32 10.96 -2.99 3.99
C TRP A 32 11.05 -1.48 3.83
N ALA A 33 10.20 -0.74 4.54
CA ALA A 33 10.12 0.71 4.44
C ALA A 33 10.05 1.32 5.84
N PRO A 34 11.09 1.12 6.67
CA PRO A 34 11.03 1.55 8.08
C PRO A 34 10.92 3.06 8.25
N LYS A 35 11.31 3.82 7.24
CA LYS A 35 11.24 5.28 7.30
C LYS A 35 9.92 5.84 6.76
N ALA A 36 9.07 4.99 6.20
CA ALA A 36 7.80 5.44 5.68
C ALA A 36 6.84 5.78 6.82
N ASP A 37 6.04 6.81 6.60
CA ASP A 37 5.04 7.25 7.55
C ASP A 37 3.74 6.49 7.26
N GLU A 38 3.31 5.68 8.22
CA GLU A 38 2.07 4.90 8.13
C GLU A 38 0.95 5.70 8.79
N LYS A 39 -0.09 6.02 8.04
CA LYS A 39 -1.16 6.88 8.54
C LYS A 39 -2.45 6.67 7.76
N ILE A 40 -3.52 7.30 8.25
CA ILE A 40 -4.80 7.31 7.54
C ILE A 40 -4.89 8.63 6.77
N SER A 41 -5.18 8.54 5.48
CA SER A 41 -5.34 9.70 4.62
C SER A 41 -6.37 9.38 3.56
N TYR A 42 -7.29 10.31 3.31
CA TYR A 42 -8.38 10.12 2.35
C TYR A 42 -9.19 8.85 2.62
N GLY A 43 -9.35 8.48 3.90
CA GLY A 43 -10.10 7.29 4.27
C GLY A 43 -9.39 5.97 4.00
N MET A 44 -8.10 6.00 3.72
CA MET A 44 -7.30 4.82 3.42
C MET A 44 -6.13 4.72 4.39
N LEU A 45 -5.64 3.51 4.55
CA LEU A 45 -4.36 3.29 5.21
C LEU A 45 -3.28 3.52 4.16
N VAL A 46 -2.37 4.46 4.40
CA VAL A 46 -1.35 4.82 3.42
C VAL A 46 0.05 4.78 4.02
N TRP A 47 1.04 4.66 3.15
CA TRP A 47 2.45 4.81 3.51
C TRP A 47 3.04 5.92 2.65
N SER A 48 3.76 6.82 3.30
CA SER A 48 4.31 8.01 2.67
C SER A 48 5.80 8.12 2.92
N GLY A 49 6.54 8.36 1.85
CA GLY A 49 7.95 8.75 1.93
C GLY A 49 8.05 10.21 1.54
N ASN A 50 8.56 10.52 0.35
CA ASN A 50 8.49 11.88 -0.19
C ASN A 50 7.03 12.26 -0.44
N LEU A 51 6.27 11.34 -0.99
CA LEU A 51 4.83 11.48 -1.17
C LEU A 51 4.19 10.14 -0.76
N ILE A 52 2.87 10.06 -0.82
CA ILE A 52 2.19 8.77 -0.61
C ILE A 52 2.58 7.86 -1.76
N PHE A 53 3.06 6.65 -1.46
CA PHE A 53 3.47 5.71 -2.49
C PHE A 53 2.69 4.41 -2.48
N ALA A 54 2.03 4.08 -1.38
CA ALA A 54 1.27 2.84 -1.28
C ALA A 54 0.05 3.03 -0.38
N TRP A 55 -0.96 2.20 -0.57
CA TRP A 55 -2.17 2.27 0.25
C TRP A 55 -2.82 0.90 0.40
N ILE A 56 -3.70 0.80 1.41
CA ILE A 56 -4.60 -0.33 1.57
C ILE A 56 -6.03 0.18 1.61
N ILE A 57 -6.89 -0.45 0.83
CA ILE A 57 -8.33 -0.25 0.89
C ILE A 57 -8.97 -1.61 1.18
N PRO A 58 -9.61 -1.78 2.34
CA PRO A 58 -10.31 -3.03 2.63
C PRO A 58 -11.66 -3.06 1.91
N THR A 59 -12.02 -4.24 1.44
CA THR A 59 -13.38 -4.51 0.95
C THR A 59 -13.97 -5.63 1.77
N THR A 60 -15.19 -6.06 1.46
CA THR A 60 -15.81 -7.15 2.20
C THR A 60 -15.16 -8.50 1.95
N LYS A 61 -14.44 -8.65 0.84
CA LYS A 61 -13.90 -9.94 0.42
C LYS A 61 -12.39 -9.98 0.22
N HIS A 62 -11.74 -8.82 0.15
CA HIS A 62 -10.31 -8.79 -0.09
C HIS A 62 -9.71 -7.47 0.40
N ILE A 63 -8.39 -7.46 0.44
CA ILE A 63 -7.62 -6.25 0.73
C ILE A 63 -6.99 -5.80 -0.59
N THR A 64 -7.23 -4.56 -0.96
CA THR A 64 -6.56 -3.95 -2.11
C THR A 64 -5.30 -3.28 -1.59
N PHE A 65 -4.15 -3.75 -2.06
CA PHE A 65 -2.86 -3.15 -1.70
C PHE A 65 -2.30 -2.49 -2.95
N GLY A 66 -2.26 -1.16 -2.94
CA GLY A 66 -2.00 -0.40 -4.15
C GLY A 66 -0.72 0.42 -4.10
N PHE A 67 -0.27 0.80 -5.29
CA PHE A 67 0.95 1.58 -5.49
C PHE A 67 0.62 2.77 -6.38
N MET A 68 0.96 3.96 -5.92
CA MET A 68 0.62 5.20 -6.64
C MET A 68 1.24 5.27 -8.03
N GLN A 69 2.43 4.69 -8.20
CA GLN A 69 3.15 4.69 -9.47
C GLN A 69 3.20 3.31 -10.11
N GLY A 70 2.27 2.43 -9.73
CA GLY A 70 2.28 1.04 -10.18
C GLY A 70 2.23 0.85 -11.69
N ALA A 71 1.66 1.80 -12.44
CA ALA A 71 1.60 1.72 -13.89
C ALA A 71 2.99 1.72 -14.55
N TYR A 72 3.99 2.20 -13.82
CA TYR A 72 5.37 2.30 -14.33
C TYR A 72 6.28 1.18 -13.82
N PHE A 73 5.71 0.24 -13.04
CA PHE A 73 6.48 -0.87 -12.50
C PHE A 73 6.66 -1.96 -13.55
N GLU A 74 7.75 -2.70 -13.43
CA GLU A 74 7.83 -3.99 -14.09
C GLU A 74 6.89 -4.94 -13.35
N ASP A 75 6.08 -5.67 -14.08
CA ASP A 75 5.08 -6.57 -13.51
C ASP A 75 5.46 -8.03 -13.80
N LYS A 76 6.61 -8.43 -13.27
CA LYS A 76 7.18 -9.75 -13.47
C LYS A 76 6.20 -10.88 -13.14
N TYR A 77 5.38 -10.67 -12.11
CA TYR A 77 4.48 -11.72 -11.62
C TYR A 77 3.06 -11.62 -12.18
N GLY A 78 2.78 -10.56 -12.93
CA GLY A 78 1.46 -10.39 -13.54
C GLY A 78 0.33 -10.13 -12.55
N LEU A 79 0.65 -9.60 -11.38
CA LEU A 79 -0.34 -9.40 -10.32
C LEU A 79 -0.94 -8.01 -10.26
N LEU A 80 -0.36 -7.05 -10.95
CA LEU A 80 -0.83 -5.67 -10.91
C LEU A 80 -2.12 -5.53 -11.71
N LYS A 81 -3.12 -4.93 -11.08
CA LYS A 81 -4.43 -4.69 -11.67
C LYS A 81 -4.78 -3.22 -11.61
N GLY A 82 -5.71 -2.81 -12.43
CA GLY A 82 -6.17 -1.44 -12.46
C GLY A 82 -6.05 -0.82 -13.83
N THR A 83 -6.77 0.26 -14.05
CA THR A 83 -6.83 0.95 -15.34
C THR A 83 -6.53 2.44 -15.21
N GLY A 84 -6.16 2.89 -14.01
CA GLY A 84 -5.84 4.29 -13.79
C GLY A 84 -4.58 4.70 -14.54
N LYS A 85 -4.39 5.99 -14.64
CA LYS A 85 -3.25 6.54 -15.36
C LYS A 85 -1.91 6.17 -14.71
N HIS A 86 -1.87 6.15 -13.38
CA HIS A 86 -0.63 5.94 -12.64
C HIS A 86 -0.69 4.78 -11.66
N ALA A 87 -1.82 4.58 -11.01
CA ALA A 87 -1.93 3.62 -9.92
C ALA A 87 -2.21 2.22 -10.41
N ARG A 88 -1.67 1.24 -9.68
CA ARG A 88 -1.99 -0.19 -9.85
C ARG A 88 -2.05 -0.82 -8.48
N HIS A 89 -2.69 -1.98 -8.39
CA HIS A 89 -2.84 -2.66 -7.11
C HIS A 89 -2.79 -4.16 -7.27
N VAL A 90 -2.55 -4.85 -6.14
CA VAL A 90 -2.72 -6.29 -6.05
C VAL A 90 -3.89 -6.58 -5.12
N LYS A 91 -4.59 -7.68 -5.37
CA LYS A 91 -5.70 -8.14 -4.52
C LYS A 91 -5.22 -9.25 -3.61
N LEU A 92 -5.46 -9.10 -2.32
CA LEU A 92 -5.07 -10.07 -1.31
C LEU A 92 -6.36 -10.62 -0.72
N LYS A 93 -6.70 -11.86 -1.08
CA LYS A 93 -7.95 -12.49 -0.65
C LYS A 93 -7.78 -13.37 0.56
N GLN A 94 -6.58 -13.90 0.73
CA GLN A 94 -6.26 -14.80 1.83
C GLN A 94 -4.81 -14.59 2.24
N LEU A 95 -4.46 -15.08 3.41
CA LEU A 95 -3.13 -14.82 3.96
C LEU A 95 -2.02 -15.33 3.05
N GLU A 96 -2.26 -16.43 2.35
CA GLU A 96 -1.28 -16.99 1.40
C GLU A 96 -0.94 -16.03 0.26
N ASP A 97 -1.83 -15.09 -0.04
CA ASP A 97 -1.57 -14.09 -1.06
C ASP A 97 -0.52 -13.07 -0.62
N VAL A 98 -0.23 -12.99 0.68
CA VAL A 98 0.82 -12.14 1.21
C VAL A 98 2.16 -12.87 1.02
N ASN A 99 2.64 -12.87 -0.22
CA ASN A 99 3.88 -13.54 -0.58
C ASN A 99 5.02 -12.54 -0.47
N LYS A 100 5.99 -12.84 0.39
CA LYS A 100 7.10 -11.92 0.66
C LYS A 100 7.90 -11.60 -0.59
N THR A 101 8.20 -12.60 -1.40
CA THR A 101 9.02 -12.41 -2.59
C THR A 101 8.34 -11.49 -3.59
N THR A 102 7.07 -11.74 -3.90
CA THR A 102 6.35 -10.94 -4.89
C THR A 102 6.06 -9.55 -4.38
N LEU A 103 5.62 -9.41 -3.13
CA LEU A 103 5.29 -8.09 -2.60
C LEU A 103 6.55 -7.23 -2.41
N ARG A 104 7.65 -7.84 -1.99
CA ARG A 104 8.91 -7.12 -1.85
C ARG A 104 9.35 -6.54 -3.19
N TYR A 105 9.18 -7.32 -4.26
CA TYR A 105 9.51 -6.88 -5.61
C TYR A 105 8.76 -5.60 -5.97
N TYR A 106 7.47 -5.54 -5.70
CA TYR A 106 6.68 -4.35 -6.00
C TYR A 106 6.97 -3.19 -5.04
N VAL A 107 7.13 -3.48 -3.76
CA VAL A 107 7.42 -2.42 -2.77
C VAL A 107 8.76 -1.76 -3.05
N ARG A 108 9.76 -2.54 -3.46
CA ARG A 108 11.06 -1.96 -3.82
C ARG A 108 10.93 -0.97 -4.97
N GLN A 109 10.12 -1.29 -5.96
CA GLN A 109 9.88 -0.37 -7.06
C GLN A 109 9.12 0.86 -6.59
N ALA A 110 8.15 0.69 -5.69
CA ALA A 110 7.42 1.81 -5.13
C ALA A 110 8.36 2.78 -4.42
N LEU A 111 9.28 2.26 -3.62
CA LEU A 111 10.25 3.09 -2.92
C LEU A 111 11.20 3.80 -3.88
N ALA A 112 11.65 3.11 -4.92
CA ALA A 112 12.54 3.70 -5.92
C ALA A 112 11.85 4.84 -6.66
N HIS A 113 10.60 4.66 -7.04
CA HIS A 113 9.84 5.71 -7.70
C HIS A 113 9.59 6.89 -6.77
N ASP A 114 9.29 6.63 -5.49
CA ASP A 114 9.04 7.69 -4.54
C ASP A 114 10.27 8.57 -4.32
N LYS A 115 11.46 7.99 -4.33
CA LYS A 115 12.70 8.76 -4.17
C LYS A 115 12.88 9.81 -5.24
N LYS A 116 12.29 9.62 -6.41
CA LYS A 116 12.37 10.55 -7.53
C LYS A 116 11.30 11.64 -7.47
N ARG A 117 10.36 11.52 -6.51
CA ARG A 117 9.26 12.48 -6.35
C ARG A 117 9.57 13.40 -5.19
N THR A 118 9.16 14.64 -5.28
CA THR A 118 9.30 15.57 -4.16
C THR A 118 7.98 16.25 -3.91
N ALA A 119 7.65 16.42 -2.62
CA ALA A 119 6.41 17.05 -2.22
C ALA A 119 6.37 18.52 -2.64
N SER A 120 7.53 19.12 -2.75
CA SER A 120 7.66 20.52 -3.10
C SER A 120 7.98 20.72 -4.57
N THR A 121 7.80 19.69 -5.40
CA THR A 121 8.11 19.79 -6.81
C THR A 121 7.32 20.92 -7.42
N PRO A 122 7.99 21.94 -7.91
CA PRO A 122 7.26 22.96 -8.62
C PRO A 122 6.74 22.35 -9.90
N SER A 123 5.66 22.87 -10.35
CA SER A 123 5.15 22.42 -11.63
C SER A 123 6.06 23.06 -12.68
N GLU A 124 7.02 22.33 -13.02
CA GLU A 124 7.93 22.76 -14.05
C GLU A 124 7.23 22.81 -15.37
#